data_a2dfa00cc1675d0e1c699935efb021a2
#
_entry.id   a2dfa00cc1675d0e1c699935efb021a2
#
_cell.length_a   1.000
_cell.length_b   1.000
_cell.length_c   1.000
_cell.angle_alpha   90.00
_cell.angle_beta   90.00
_cell.angle_gamma   90.00
#
_symmetry.space_group_name_H-M   'P 1'
#
loop_
_entity.id
_entity.type
_entity.pdbx_description
1 polymer ?
#
loop_
_entity_poly.entity_id
_entity_poly.type
_entity_poly.pdbx_seq_one_letter_code
_entity_poly.pdbx_strand_id
1 'polypeptide(L)' 'MERLLRYSVEHDRVIRMMLLQEGKLSQVNARVLGYDAEKVEYITTRSPRTQTAARADILSVDFRKGDDGQV' A
#
# COMPACT_ATOMS: atom_id res chain seq x y z
N MET A 1 1.52 10.28 -2.80
CA MET A 1 1.26 9.07 -1.97
C MET A 1 -0.19 8.99 -1.49
N GLU A 2 -0.68 10.06 -0.89
CA GLU A 2 -2.04 10.05 -0.31
C GLU A 2 -3.14 9.70 -1.31
N ARG A 3 -3.02 10.20 -2.51
CA ARG A 3 -3.99 9.92 -3.56
C ARG A 3 -4.17 8.43 -3.82
N LEU A 4 -3.07 7.68 -3.89
CA LEU A 4 -3.14 6.24 -4.15
C LEU A 4 -3.56 5.46 -2.90
N LEU A 5 -3.20 5.92 -1.71
CA LEU A 5 -3.71 5.31 -0.49
C LEU A 5 -5.22 5.43 -0.43
N ARG A 6 -5.74 6.63 -0.71
CA ARG A 6 -7.18 6.86 -0.73
C ARG A 6 -7.87 6.06 -1.83
N TYR A 7 -7.27 6.00 -3.02
CA TYR A 7 -7.80 5.19 -4.12
C TYR A 7 -7.95 3.72 -3.70
N SER A 8 -6.94 3.17 -3.04
CA SER A 8 -6.96 1.78 -2.60
C SER A 8 -8.09 1.54 -1.60
N VAL A 9 -8.25 2.44 -0.62
CA VAL A 9 -9.30 2.31 0.40
C VAL A 9 -10.69 2.47 -0.21
N GLU A 10 -10.90 3.54 -1.00
CA GLU A 10 -12.23 3.87 -1.51
C GLU A 10 -12.74 2.89 -2.55
N HIS A 11 -11.86 2.34 -3.35
CA HIS A 11 -12.25 1.48 -4.46
C HIS A 11 -11.88 0.01 -4.24
N ASP A 12 -11.34 -0.31 -3.06
CA ASP A 12 -10.99 -1.68 -2.72
C ASP A 12 -10.00 -2.28 -3.72
N ARG A 13 -8.99 -1.49 -4.09
CA ARG A 13 -8.02 -1.85 -5.12
C ARG A 13 -6.66 -2.13 -4.55
N VAL A 14 -6.02 -3.15 -5.09
CA VAL A 14 -4.62 -3.46 -4.78
C VAL A 14 -3.73 -2.44 -5.47
N ILE A 15 -2.77 -1.89 -4.71
CA ILE A 15 -1.73 -1.00 -5.23
C ILE A 15 -0.36 -1.60 -4.95
N ARG A 16 0.65 -1.07 -5.61
CA ARG A 16 2.02 -1.50 -5.40
C ARG A 16 2.74 -0.52 -4.48
N MET A 17 3.31 -1.04 -3.41
CA MET A 17 4.05 -0.22 -2.44
C MET A 17 5.49 -0.69 -2.36
N MET A 18 6.41 0.27 -2.32
CA MET A 18 7.82 0.02 -2.04
C MET A 18 8.08 0.40 -0.60
N LEU A 19 8.47 -0.57 0.21
CA LEU A 19 8.64 -0.40 1.64
C LEU A 19 10.08 -0.64 2.07
N LEU A 20 10.48 0.07 3.11
CA LEU A 20 11.71 -0.25 3.83
C LEU A 20 11.30 -1.06 5.05
N GLN A 21 11.70 -2.33 5.11
CA GLN A 21 11.37 -3.24 6.21
C GLN A 21 12.64 -3.84 6.76
N GLU A 22 12.93 -3.57 8.03
CA GLU A 22 14.12 -4.08 8.70
C GLU A 22 15.40 -3.79 7.90
N GLY A 23 15.52 -2.59 7.35
CA GLY A 23 16.67 -2.19 6.57
C GLY A 23 16.72 -2.72 5.16
N LYS A 24 15.67 -3.40 4.71
CA LYS A 24 15.61 -3.97 3.36
C LYS A 24 14.48 -3.37 2.55
N LEU A 25 14.74 -3.13 1.28
CA LEU A 25 13.70 -2.72 0.34
C LEU A 25 12.82 -3.91 0.00
N SER A 26 11.51 -3.70 0.05
CA SER A 26 10.54 -4.74 -0.26
C SER A 26 9.43 -4.13 -1.10
N GLN A 27 9.06 -4.81 -2.17
CA GLN A 27 7.94 -4.41 -3.00
C GLN A 27 6.76 -5.34 -2.71
N VAL A 28 5.61 -4.76 -2.38
CA VAL A 28 4.42 -5.55 -2.09
C VAL A 28 3.24 -5.05 -2.91
N ASN A 29 2.36 -5.97 -3.26
CA ASN A 29 1.04 -5.64 -3.78
C ASN A 29 0.09 -5.74 -2.61
N ALA A 30 -0.57 -4.64 -2.28
CA ALA A 30 -1.35 -4.54 -1.06
C ALA A 30 -2.63 -3.77 -1.27
N ARG A 31 -3.65 -4.15 -0.51
CA ARG A 31 -4.88 -3.39 -0.43
C ARG A 31 -4.87 -2.63 0.89
N VAL A 32 -4.99 -1.33 0.84
CA VAL A 32 -4.96 -0.48 2.02
C VAL A 32 -6.31 -0.55 2.71
N LEU A 33 -6.28 -0.81 4.01
CA LEU A 33 -7.49 -0.87 4.84
C LEU A 33 -7.80 0.46 5.48
N GLY A 34 -6.77 1.23 5.83
CA GLY A 34 -6.89 2.53 6.43
C GLY A 34 -5.53 3.17 6.58
N TYR A 35 -5.51 4.47 6.81
CA TYR A 35 -4.26 5.18 6.99
C TYR A 35 -4.50 6.49 7.74
N ASP A 36 -3.42 7.01 8.32
CA ASP A 36 -3.44 8.34 8.92
C ASP A 36 -2.12 9.04 8.56
N ALA A 37 -1.78 10.11 9.29
CA ALA A 37 -0.56 10.88 8.99
C ALA A 37 0.71 10.10 9.28
N GLU A 38 0.64 9.04 10.08
CA GLU A 38 1.83 8.35 10.57
C GLU A 38 1.98 6.92 10.06
N LYS A 39 0.87 6.23 9.77
CA LYS A 39 0.92 4.81 9.44
C LYS A 39 -0.13 4.42 8.41
N VAL A 40 0.09 3.26 7.81
CA VAL A 40 -0.82 2.63 6.85
C VAL A 40 -1.05 1.19 7.29
N GLU A 41 -2.33 0.79 7.33
CA GLU A 41 -2.71 -0.59 7.58
C GLU A 41 -3.12 -1.23 6.26
N TYR A 42 -2.64 -2.42 5.99
CA TYR A 42 -2.84 -3.05 4.69
C TYR A 42 -2.81 -4.57 4.79
N ILE A 43 -3.34 -5.21 3.74
CA ILE A 43 -3.27 -6.65 3.53
C ILE A 43 -2.53 -6.87 2.21
N THR A 44 -1.54 -7.76 2.20
CA THR A 44 -0.85 -8.10 0.96
C THR A 44 -1.60 -9.19 0.21
N THR A 45 -1.29 -9.34 -1.08
CA THR A 45 -1.90 -10.40 -1.89
C THR A 45 -1.40 -11.79 -1.49
N ARG A 46 -0.36 -11.86 -0.66
CA ARG A 46 0.24 -13.13 -0.23
C ARG A 46 -0.22 -13.59 1.14
N SER A 47 -0.83 -12.71 1.93
CA SER A 47 -1.21 -13.03 3.30
C SER A 47 -2.48 -12.29 3.67
N PRO A 48 -3.46 -12.96 4.29
CA PRO A 48 -4.66 -12.29 4.75
C PRO A 48 -4.45 -11.49 6.04
N ARG A 49 -3.26 -11.55 6.63
CA ARG A 49 -2.97 -10.87 7.88
C ARG A 49 -2.87 -9.37 7.66
N THR A 50 -3.54 -8.60 8.52
CA THR A 50 -3.38 -7.15 8.54
C THR A 50 -1.97 -6.78 8.98
N GLN A 51 -1.32 -5.91 8.24
CA GLN A 51 0.02 -5.42 8.53
C GLN A 51 -0.02 -3.91 8.65
N THR A 52 0.97 -3.36 9.33
CA THR A 52 1.08 -1.92 9.53
C THR A 52 2.48 -1.48 9.14
N ALA A 53 2.57 -0.38 8.40
CA ALA A 53 3.85 0.25 8.07
C ALA A 53 3.78 1.72 8.43
N ALA A 54 4.90 2.25 8.93
CA ALA A 54 5.03 3.69 9.11
C ALA A 54 5.06 4.36 7.74
N ARG A 55 4.37 5.49 7.59
CA ARG A 55 4.39 6.21 6.31
C ARG A 55 5.81 6.62 5.92
N ALA A 56 6.65 6.90 6.90
CA ALA A 56 8.05 7.24 6.65
C ALA A 56 8.83 6.09 6.00
N ASP A 57 8.37 4.85 6.17
CA ASP A 57 9.02 3.67 5.60
C ASP A 57 8.43 3.30 4.22
N ILE A 58 7.41 4.01 3.77
CA ILE A 58 6.84 3.79 2.44
C ILE A 58 7.55 4.75 1.49
N LEU A 59 8.40 4.20 0.64
CA LEU A 59 9.23 5.00 -0.25
C LEU A 59 8.46 5.48 -1.47
N SER A 60 7.54 4.66 -1.96
CA SER A 60 6.69 5.04 -3.09
C SER A 60 5.47 4.15 -3.15
N VAL A 61 4.43 4.66 -3.81
CA VAL A 61 3.24 3.88 -4.13
C VAL A 61 2.93 4.10 -5.61
N ASP A 62 2.35 3.07 -6.24
CA ASP A 62 2.01 3.14 -7.65
C ASP A 62 0.84 2.21 -7.92
N PHE A 63 0.26 2.31 -9.09
CA PHE A 63 -0.76 1.37 -9.51
C PHE A 63 -0.16 -0.01 -9.68
N ARG A 64 -0.94 -1.04 -9.37
CA ARG A 64 -0.56 -2.41 -9.67
C ARG A 64 -0.35 -2.56 -11.16
N LYS A 65 0.59 -3.40 -11.57
CA LYS A 65 0.85 -3.68 -12.97
C LYS A 65 -0.46 -4.08 -13.66
N GLY A 66 -0.79 -3.41 -14.76
CA GLY A 66 -2.01 -3.66 -15.51
C GLY A 66 -3.21 -2.83 -15.06
N ASP A 67 -3.11 -2.09 -13.97
CA ASP A 67 -4.16 -1.19 -13.49
C ASP A 67 -3.86 0.22 -13.98
N ASP A 68 -4.84 0.84 -14.65
CA ASP A 68 -4.70 2.21 -15.17
C ASP A 68 -5.43 3.22 -14.29
N GLY A 69 -5.93 2.80 -13.14
CA GLY A 69 -6.63 3.68 -12.21
C GLY A 69 -8.09 3.94 -12.55
N GLN A 70 -8.63 3.29 -13.55
CA GLN A 70 -10.04 3.43 -13.89
C GLN A 70 -10.91 2.51 -13.03
N VAL A 71 -11.98 3.04 -12.53
CA VAL A 71 -12.92 2.33 -11.64
C VAL A 71 -14.35 2.55 -12.10
#